data_b221092d532cfe8aaaf8c636151ec5ea
#
_entry.id   b221092d532cfe8aaaf8c636151ec5ea
#
_cell.length_a   1.000
_cell.length_b   1.000
_cell.length_c   1.000
_cell.angle_alpha   90.00
_cell.angle_beta   90.00
_cell.angle_gamma   90.00
#
_symmetry.space_group_name_H-M   'P 1'
#
loop_
_entity.id
_entity.type
_entity.pdbx_description
1 polymer ?
#
loop_
_entity_poly.entity_id
_entity_poly.type
_entity_poly.pdbx_seq_one_letter_code
_entity_poly.pdbx_strand_id
1 'polypeptide(L)'
;MTKKSLKSQAYNNIKEKIISCEYSPGMLLNEEILCETFNVSRTPIRDALSRLEQEGLITIRPKKGIIVSSLSISEVNNLFELRLLLEPYSIQNYGYTLDENVLMDYYQKFLRMDLTRDSKNFFVIDDNFHDFLNNAVPNH
;
A
#
# COMPACT_ATOMS: atom_id res chain seq x y z
N MET A 1 18.54 5.54 -16.62
CA MET A 1 17.10 5.61 -16.23
C MET A 1 16.35 4.51 -16.97
N THR A 2 16.06 3.41 -16.33
CA THR A 2 15.31 2.27 -16.90
C THR A 2 13.86 2.69 -17.11
N LYS A 3 13.43 2.72 -18.36
CA LYS A 3 12.05 3.02 -18.75
C LYS A 3 11.14 1.97 -18.09
N LYS A 4 10.38 2.35 -17.02
CA LYS A 4 9.41 1.46 -16.39
C LYS A 4 8.49 0.91 -17.47
N SER A 5 8.28 -0.42 -17.50
CA SER A 5 7.41 -1.04 -18.52
C SER A 5 5.99 -0.49 -18.39
N LEU A 6 5.24 -0.42 -19.49
CA LEU A 6 3.83 0.05 -19.49
C LEU A 6 2.97 -0.75 -18.50
N LYS A 7 3.29 -2.05 -18.31
CA LYS A 7 2.66 -2.91 -17.29
C LYS A 7 2.90 -2.40 -15.87
N SER A 8 4.15 -2.07 -15.53
CA SER A 8 4.49 -1.54 -14.21
C SER A 8 3.89 -0.16 -13.96
N GLN A 9 3.77 0.67 -14.99
CA GLN A 9 3.13 1.98 -14.88
C GLN A 9 1.62 1.84 -14.62
N ALA A 10 0.92 1.02 -15.40
CA ALA A 10 -0.52 0.77 -15.23
C ALA A 10 -0.81 0.21 -13.83
N TYR A 11 -0.05 -0.78 -13.38
CA TYR A 11 -0.17 -1.36 -12.05
C TYR A 11 0.00 -0.30 -10.95
N ASN A 12 1.10 0.47 -10.97
CA ASN A 12 1.38 1.47 -9.94
C ASN A 12 0.31 2.56 -9.91
N ASN A 13 -0.14 3.05 -11.07
CA ASN A 13 -1.14 4.09 -11.16
C ASN A 13 -2.51 3.63 -10.62
N ILE A 14 -2.94 2.40 -10.94
CA ILE A 14 -4.20 1.86 -10.43
C ILE A 14 -4.08 1.62 -8.92
N LYS A 15 -2.96 1.02 -8.45
CA LYS A 15 -2.69 0.78 -7.04
C LYS A 15 -2.73 2.07 -6.22
N GLU A 16 -2.07 3.12 -6.69
CA GLU A 16 -2.07 4.43 -6.03
C GLU A 16 -3.48 4.99 -5.88
N LYS A 17 -4.31 4.90 -6.93
CA LYS A 17 -5.71 5.36 -6.88
C LYS A 17 -6.58 4.55 -5.93
N ILE A 18 -6.30 3.26 -5.74
CA ILE A 18 -6.99 2.42 -4.75
C ILE A 18 -6.54 2.80 -3.33
N ILE A 19 -5.23 2.89 -3.09
CA ILE A 19 -4.68 3.21 -1.76
C ILE A 19 -5.09 4.62 -1.31
N SER A 20 -5.10 5.60 -2.24
CA SER A 20 -5.58 6.95 -1.96
C SER A 20 -7.11 7.09 -1.83
N CYS A 21 -7.86 5.98 -1.97
CA CYS A 21 -9.32 5.94 -2.02
C CYS A 21 -9.95 6.79 -3.15
N GLU A 22 -9.19 7.19 -4.17
CA GLU A 22 -9.77 7.78 -5.38
C GLU A 22 -10.64 6.75 -6.09
N TYR A 23 -10.19 5.48 -6.12
CA TYR A 23 -11.02 4.32 -6.41
C TYR A 23 -11.49 3.74 -5.07
N SER A 24 -12.68 4.17 -4.64
CA SER A 24 -13.25 3.80 -3.34
C SER A 24 -13.50 2.30 -3.20
N PRO A 25 -13.44 1.73 -1.98
CA PRO A 25 -13.85 0.35 -1.71
C PRO A 25 -15.27 0.07 -2.26
N GLY A 26 -15.43 -1.06 -2.96
CA GLY A 26 -16.68 -1.44 -3.62
C GLY A 26 -16.93 -0.78 -4.99
N MET A 27 -16.07 0.17 -5.41
CA MET A 27 -16.20 0.81 -6.72
C MET A 27 -16.04 -0.21 -7.84
N LEU A 28 -16.91 -0.11 -8.87
CA LEU A 28 -16.82 -0.91 -10.08
C LEU A 28 -15.87 -0.23 -11.07
N LEU A 29 -14.80 -0.92 -11.44
CA LEU A 29 -13.85 -0.47 -12.45
C LEU A 29 -14.19 -1.09 -13.82
N ASN A 30 -13.98 -0.31 -14.88
CA ASN A 30 -14.16 -0.74 -16.26
C ASN A 30 -12.81 -0.79 -16.98
N GLU A 31 -12.50 -1.94 -17.61
CA GLU A 31 -11.24 -2.15 -18.34
C GLU A 31 -11.04 -1.13 -19.47
N GLU A 32 -12.10 -0.76 -20.20
CA GLU A 32 -12.03 0.20 -21.31
C GLU A 32 -11.70 1.60 -20.80
N ILE A 33 -12.37 2.03 -19.73
CA ILE A 33 -12.10 3.32 -19.09
C ILE A 33 -10.67 3.38 -18.57
N LEU A 34 -10.15 2.29 -17.98
CA LEU A 34 -8.76 2.23 -17.52
C LEU A 34 -7.77 2.33 -18.70
N CYS A 35 -8.05 1.68 -19.82
CA CYS A 35 -7.24 1.80 -21.04
C CYS A 35 -7.17 3.26 -21.54
N GLU A 36 -8.31 3.93 -21.57
CA GLU A 36 -8.41 5.34 -21.98
C GLU A 36 -7.70 6.27 -21.00
N THR A 37 -7.98 6.12 -19.68
CA THR A 37 -7.42 6.95 -18.62
C THR A 37 -5.91 6.92 -18.60
N PHE A 38 -5.30 5.73 -18.79
CA PHE A 38 -3.84 5.57 -18.72
C PHE A 38 -3.17 5.54 -20.10
N ASN A 39 -3.94 5.68 -21.17
CA ASN A 39 -3.48 5.65 -22.56
C ASN A 39 -2.62 4.41 -22.87
N VAL A 40 -3.12 3.24 -22.50
CA VAL A 40 -2.46 1.94 -22.72
C VAL A 40 -3.46 0.93 -23.32
N SER A 41 -2.95 -0.09 -24.00
CA SER A 41 -3.75 -1.17 -24.55
C SER A 41 -4.29 -2.10 -23.45
N ARG A 42 -5.20 -3.01 -23.83
CA ARG A 42 -5.85 -3.96 -22.89
C ARG A 42 -4.85 -4.91 -22.21
N THR A 43 -3.80 -5.36 -22.90
CA THR A 43 -2.85 -6.33 -22.36
C THR A 43 -2.15 -5.82 -21.08
N PRO A 44 -1.45 -4.65 -21.04
CA PRO A 44 -0.85 -4.14 -19.82
C PRO A 44 -1.87 -3.84 -18.71
N ILE A 45 -3.11 -3.48 -19.04
CA ILE A 45 -4.18 -3.30 -18.03
C ILE A 45 -4.56 -4.65 -17.43
N ARG A 46 -4.79 -5.70 -18.22
CA ARG A 46 -5.13 -7.03 -17.71
C ARG A 46 -4.03 -7.62 -16.83
N ASP A 47 -2.77 -7.46 -17.23
CA ASP A 47 -1.63 -7.89 -16.42
C ASP A 47 -1.59 -7.14 -15.07
N ALA A 48 -1.84 -5.82 -15.09
CA ALA A 48 -1.91 -5.02 -13.87
C ALA A 48 -3.09 -5.45 -12.97
N LEU A 49 -4.27 -5.66 -13.54
CA LEU A 49 -5.46 -6.11 -12.82
C LEU A 49 -5.27 -7.50 -12.21
N SER A 50 -4.67 -8.44 -12.97
CA SER A 50 -4.37 -9.79 -12.43
C SER A 50 -3.44 -9.73 -11.21
N ARG A 51 -2.44 -8.85 -11.24
CA ARG A 51 -1.53 -8.64 -10.12
C ARG A 51 -2.23 -7.99 -8.92
N LEU A 52 -3.08 -6.99 -9.16
CA LEU A 52 -3.85 -6.34 -8.11
C LEU A 52 -4.85 -7.30 -7.46
N GLU A 53 -5.42 -8.23 -8.24
CA GLU A 53 -6.29 -9.29 -7.73
C GLU A 53 -5.51 -10.29 -6.85
N GLN A 54 -4.30 -10.69 -7.26
CA GLN A 54 -3.42 -11.53 -6.44
C GLN A 54 -3.03 -10.85 -5.11
N GLU A 55 -2.90 -9.52 -5.11
CA GLU A 55 -2.65 -8.72 -3.91
C GLU A 55 -3.93 -8.46 -3.08
N GLY A 56 -5.10 -8.93 -3.53
CA GLY A 56 -6.38 -8.74 -2.84
C GLY A 56 -6.97 -7.32 -2.94
N LEU A 57 -6.37 -6.43 -3.74
CA LEU A 57 -6.81 -5.03 -3.87
C LEU A 57 -8.07 -4.89 -4.72
N ILE A 58 -8.35 -5.85 -5.59
CA ILE A 58 -9.56 -5.93 -6.40
C ILE A 58 -10.05 -7.37 -6.47
N THR A 59 -11.30 -7.55 -6.89
CA THR A 59 -11.88 -8.84 -7.26
C THR A 59 -12.43 -8.78 -8.68
N ILE A 60 -12.00 -9.69 -9.55
CA ILE A 60 -12.52 -9.81 -10.91
C ILE A 60 -13.66 -10.84 -10.93
N ARG A 61 -14.89 -10.40 -11.14
CA ARG A 61 -16.05 -11.29 -11.19
C ARG A 61 -16.55 -11.45 -12.63
N PRO A 62 -16.63 -12.68 -13.16
CA PRO A 62 -17.19 -12.92 -14.49
C PRO A 62 -18.57 -12.28 -14.61
N LYS A 63 -18.81 -11.53 -15.69
CA LYS A 63 -20.06 -10.80 -15.99
C LYS A 63 -20.44 -9.67 -15.02
N LYS A 64 -19.74 -9.49 -13.89
CA LYS A 64 -19.99 -8.43 -12.91
C LYS A 64 -18.96 -7.31 -12.96
N GLY A 65 -17.80 -7.55 -13.57
CA GLY A 65 -16.73 -6.58 -13.72
C GLY A 65 -15.66 -6.67 -12.65
N ILE A 66 -14.91 -5.61 -12.51
CA ILE A 66 -13.76 -5.48 -11.61
C ILE A 66 -14.20 -4.62 -10.43
N ILE A 67 -14.11 -5.14 -9.22
CA ILE A 67 -14.59 -4.45 -8.01
C ILE A 67 -13.39 -4.18 -7.10
N VAL A 68 -13.23 -2.94 -6.65
CA VAL A 68 -12.23 -2.58 -5.61
C VAL A 68 -12.60 -3.29 -4.33
N SER A 69 -11.65 -4.00 -3.73
CA SER A 69 -11.86 -4.74 -2.49
C SER A 69 -12.21 -3.79 -1.34
N SER A 70 -13.07 -4.25 -0.45
CA SER A 70 -13.37 -3.55 0.80
C SER A 70 -12.66 -4.26 1.94
N LEU A 71 -12.10 -3.50 2.86
CA LEU A 71 -11.59 -4.03 4.12
C LEU A 71 -12.72 -4.09 5.14
N SER A 72 -12.89 -5.21 5.79
CA SER A 72 -13.77 -5.30 6.96
C SER A 72 -13.05 -4.77 8.20
N ILE A 73 -13.83 -4.28 9.18
CA ILE A 73 -13.29 -3.87 10.48
C ILE A 73 -12.54 -5.04 11.15
N SER A 74 -13.02 -6.26 10.96
CA SER A 74 -12.36 -7.46 11.49
C SER A 74 -10.97 -7.68 10.89
N GLU A 75 -10.81 -7.51 9.57
CA GLU A 75 -9.50 -7.64 8.90
C GLU A 75 -8.53 -6.55 9.40
N VAL A 76 -9.01 -5.33 9.57
CA VAL A 76 -8.19 -4.25 10.14
C VAL A 76 -7.77 -4.58 11.57
N ASN A 77 -8.69 -5.03 12.42
CA ASN A 77 -8.36 -5.41 13.81
C ASN A 77 -7.34 -6.56 13.86
N ASN A 78 -7.52 -7.60 13.04
CA ASN A 78 -6.58 -8.72 12.96
C ASN A 78 -5.16 -8.25 12.56
N LEU A 79 -5.07 -7.29 11.64
CA LEU A 79 -3.79 -6.71 11.24
C LEU A 79 -3.12 -5.97 12.41
N PHE A 80 -3.88 -5.15 13.16
CA PHE A 80 -3.36 -4.46 14.35
C PHE A 80 -2.94 -5.43 15.45
N GLU A 81 -3.67 -6.52 15.68
CA GLU A 81 -3.26 -7.57 16.63
C GLU A 81 -1.93 -8.20 16.25
N LEU A 82 -1.73 -8.51 14.96
CA LEU A 82 -0.45 -9.03 14.45
C LEU A 82 0.69 -8.02 14.63
N ARG A 83 0.46 -6.74 14.33
CA ARG A 83 1.45 -5.68 14.55
C ARG A 83 1.84 -5.55 16.01
N LEU A 84 0.88 -5.59 16.94
CA LEU A 84 1.11 -5.53 18.39
C LEU A 84 1.94 -6.72 18.91
N LEU A 85 1.93 -7.85 18.21
CA LEU A 85 2.75 -9.01 18.57
C LEU A 85 4.15 -8.93 17.93
N LEU A 86 4.22 -8.57 16.65
CA LEU A 86 5.46 -8.65 15.86
C LEU A 86 6.39 -7.46 16.10
N GLU A 87 5.87 -6.25 16.18
CA GLU A 87 6.70 -5.06 16.28
C GLU A 87 7.44 -4.96 17.62
N PRO A 88 6.82 -5.19 18.80
CA PRO A 88 7.53 -5.24 20.06
C PRO A 88 8.62 -6.33 20.08
N TYR A 89 8.32 -7.50 19.49
CA TYR A 89 9.31 -8.58 19.35
C TYR A 89 10.49 -8.13 18.48
N SER A 90 10.24 -7.49 17.35
CA SER A 90 11.27 -6.99 16.44
C SER A 90 12.16 -5.96 17.14
N ILE A 91 11.57 -4.99 17.84
CA ILE A 91 12.32 -3.96 18.59
C ILE A 91 13.12 -4.58 19.73
N GLN A 92 12.54 -5.49 20.50
CA GLN A 92 13.21 -6.10 21.66
C GLN A 92 14.42 -6.94 21.24
N ASN A 93 14.31 -7.69 20.13
CA ASN A 93 15.35 -8.63 19.73
C ASN A 93 16.35 -8.04 18.72
N TYR A 94 15.95 -7.05 17.94
CA TYR A 94 16.75 -6.51 16.83
C TYR A 94 16.85 -4.98 16.83
N GLY A 95 16.22 -4.28 17.78
CA GLY A 95 16.25 -2.82 17.86
C GLY A 95 17.65 -2.22 17.93
N TYR A 96 18.63 -2.96 18.43
CA TYR A 96 20.04 -2.56 18.47
C TYR A 96 20.69 -2.43 17.07
N THR A 97 20.05 -2.97 16.02
CA THR A 97 20.51 -2.86 14.62
C THR A 97 19.96 -1.63 13.92
N LEU A 98 18.96 -0.97 14.52
CA LEU A 98 18.33 0.22 13.94
C LEU A 98 19.28 1.42 14.00
N ASP A 99 19.31 2.21 12.92
CA ASP A 99 20.08 3.46 12.88
C ASP A 99 19.41 4.52 13.76
N GLU A 100 20.10 4.96 14.79
CA GLU A 100 19.63 5.96 15.75
C GLU A 100 19.30 7.31 15.07
N ASN A 101 20.05 7.71 14.05
CA ASN A 101 19.77 8.94 13.31
C ASN A 101 18.45 8.87 12.54
N VAL A 102 18.16 7.69 11.96
CA VAL A 102 16.89 7.44 11.26
C VAL A 102 15.73 7.44 12.24
N LEU A 103 15.89 6.81 13.40
CA LEU A 103 14.89 6.85 14.48
C LEU A 103 14.62 8.28 14.94
N MET A 104 15.68 9.08 15.14
CA MET A 104 15.57 10.48 15.55
C MET A 104 14.87 11.32 14.47
N ASP A 105 15.11 11.05 13.19
CA ASP A 105 14.43 11.72 12.07
C ASP A 105 12.92 11.42 12.09
N TYR A 106 12.51 10.16 12.28
CA TYR A 106 11.10 9.80 12.44
C TYR A 106 10.48 10.46 13.67
N TYR A 107 11.16 10.47 14.80
CA TYR A 107 10.70 11.15 16.00
C TYR A 107 10.43 12.64 15.76
N GLN A 108 11.34 13.35 15.07
CA GLN A 108 11.16 14.75 14.72
C GLN A 108 10.02 14.97 13.72
N LYS A 109 9.83 14.06 12.76
CA LYS A 109 8.72 14.10 11.81
C LYS A 109 7.38 13.99 12.53
N PHE A 110 7.22 13.00 13.42
CA PHE A 110 5.99 12.82 14.21
C PHE A 110 5.71 14.00 15.14
N LEU A 111 6.73 14.56 15.80
CA LEU A 111 6.56 15.73 16.68
C LEU A 111 6.02 16.97 15.96
N ARG A 112 6.40 17.16 14.70
CA ARG A 112 6.04 18.36 13.91
C ARG A 112 4.74 18.19 13.13
N MET A 113 4.15 17.02 13.17
CA MET A 113 3.01 16.68 12.34
C MET A 113 1.69 17.16 12.94
N ASP A 114 0.89 17.85 12.15
CA ASP A 114 -0.49 18.19 12.47
C ASP A 114 -1.44 17.18 11.82
N LEU A 115 -1.94 16.23 12.59
CA LEU A 115 -2.83 15.16 12.13
C LEU A 115 -4.13 15.67 11.50
N THR A 116 -4.54 16.91 11.82
CA THR A 116 -5.76 17.50 11.25
C THR A 116 -5.55 18.06 9.84
N ARG A 117 -4.31 18.42 9.48
CA ARG A 117 -3.95 19.02 8.20
C ARG A 117 -3.18 18.10 7.28
N ASP A 118 -2.37 17.22 7.86
CA ASP A 118 -1.39 16.41 7.13
C ASP A 118 -1.73 14.91 7.10
N SER A 119 -3.01 14.54 7.19
CA SER A 119 -3.43 13.13 7.31
C SER A 119 -2.85 12.21 6.23
N LYS A 120 -2.77 12.66 4.96
CA LYS A 120 -2.16 11.85 3.88
C LYS A 120 -0.66 11.63 4.10
N ASN A 121 0.05 12.65 4.54
CA ASN A 121 1.48 12.58 4.79
C ASN A 121 1.76 11.74 6.04
N PHE A 122 0.86 11.79 7.03
CA PHE A 122 0.94 10.93 8.21
C PHE A 122 0.99 9.45 7.82
N PHE A 123 0.05 8.96 7.02
CA PHE A 123 0.02 7.56 6.60
C PHE A 123 1.29 7.11 5.90
N VAL A 124 1.88 7.96 5.05
CA VAL A 124 3.12 7.65 4.35
C VAL A 124 4.30 7.54 5.32
N ILE A 125 4.37 8.44 6.30
CA ILE A 125 5.46 8.43 7.30
C ILE A 125 5.28 7.27 8.27
N ASP A 126 4.05 6.99 8.70
CA ASP A 126 3.70 5.86 9.58
C ASP A 126 4.04 4.52 8.92
N ASP A 127 3.63 4.31 7.69
CA ASP A 127 3.90 3.10 6.91
C ASP A 127 5.42 2.87 6.74
N ASN A 128 6.16 3.90 6.32
CA ASN A 128 7.61 3.82 6.20
C ASN A 128 8.32 3.59 7.55
N PHE A 129 7.79 4.13 8.64
CA PHE A 129 8.34 3.89 9.98
C PHE A 129 8.17 2.43 10.40
N HIS A 130 7.00 1.85 10.18
CA HIS A 130 6.74 0.44 10.47
C HIS A 130 7.57 -0.49 9.58
N ASP A 131 7.75 -0.17 8.30
CA ASP A 131 8.66 -0.87 7.41
C ASP A 131 10.11 -0.80 7.92
N PHE A 132 10.56 0.36 8.39
CA PHE A 132 11.87 0.52 8.97
C PHE A 132 12.07 -0.36 10.22
N LEU A 133 11.08 -0.44 11.11
CA LEU A 133 11.13 -1.32 12.29
C LEU A 133 11.17 -2.80 11.90
N ASN A 134 10.35 -3.20 10.94
CA ASN A 134 10.27 -4.60 10.50
C ASN A 134 11.51 -5.05 9.73
N ASN A 135 12.18 -4.15 9.01
CA ASN A 135 13.43 -4.43 8.29
C ASN A 135 14.64 -4.62 9.23
N ALA A 136 14.51 -4.35 10.53
CA ALA A 136 15.52 -4.72 11.52
C ALA A 136 15.65 -6.24 11.67
N VAL A 137 14.61 -7.01 11.38
CA VAL A 137 14.61 -8.47 11.44
C VAL A 137 15.38 -9.04 10.26
N PRO A 138 16.48 -9.81 10.49
CA PRO A 138 17.23 -10.40 9.39
C PRO A 138 16.37 -11.41 8.63
N ASN A 139 16.19 -11.20 7.33
CA ASN A 139 15.65 -12.21 6.44
C ASN A 139 16.75 -13.21 6.10
N HIS A 140 16.62 -14.44 6.61
CA HIS A 140 17.52 -15.57 6.31
C HIS A 140 17.04 -16.32 5.07
#